data_9ba9a514d145874518d60af14301db6b
#
_entry.id   9ba9a514d145874518d60af14301db6b
#
_cell.length_a   1.000
_cell.length_b   1.000
_cell.length_c   1.000
_cell.angle_alpha   90.00
_cell.angle_beta   90.00
_cell.angle_gamma   90.00
#
_symmetry.space_group_name_H-M   'P 1'
#
loop_
_entity.id
_entity.type
_entity.pdbx_description
1 polymer ?
#
loop_
_entity_poly.entity_id
_entity_poly.type
_entity_poly.pdbx_seq_one_letter_code
_entity_poly.pdbx_strand_id
1 'polypeptide(L)'
;MSHLVAIPDLLASAAADLAGVGSSVCAANVAAAGSTTALLAAAGDEVSAAIATLLSGQGRQYQAISVQVAAFHARFVQALGGAGGAYGAAEQAGISPLQLVERDLLGVINVPSQALTGRQLIGDGADGAPGTGRDGGPGGLLYGNGGDGGSGAAGQVGGNGGNAGLIGTGGAGGQGGSGVSTTSAQAGGRGGSGGLLFGNGGLGGQGGSGGTSGTGGPGGPGGSAQWIGDGGNGGSGGSGVDPGAGGAAGNGGRLYGHAGSDGAQGAHVGAPGDPGNPPDPGSGAGQNAVDAAAGRDLVASNAGPITNASLDEISGIESGVANPNIYWVHNDSGDTARVFAIDAKSGATLGTYTLSGAKASDWEDIAIGPGPVPGQSYLYLGDIGDNGLSRSAIAVYRVPEPIVTGTAANPVTTTLTGVDTLNLKYPDGPHNAEALMVDPRTGRMLIIDKTSSGNPAIYSAPTGLASGSTTTLQDVGTLALPSGSGYLVTGADVSPDGTQLVVRTYGHVYLWNRDPSQDIWMALAQPAVAGPTPDESQGEAIAFHPDGNGYVTVSEGTNQNLHNFDAPSTV
;
A
#
# COMPACT_ATOMS: atom_id res chain seq x y z
N MET A 1 -18.09 9.30 13.08
CA MET A 1 -19.41 9.24 12.39
C MET A 1 -19.73 7.79 12.16
N SER A 2 -20.90 7.32 12.60
CA SER A 2 -21.31 5.94 12.38
C SER A 2 -21.49 5.71 10.88
N HIS A 3 -20.70 4.83 10.29
CA HIS A 3 -20.89 4.41 8.91
C HIS A 3 -22.15 3.53 8.86
N LEU A 4 -23.17 3.97 8.12
CA LEU A 4 -24.30 3.15 7.76
C LEU A 4 -23.82 2.21 6.63
N VAL A 5 -23.63 0.93 6.95
CA VAL A 5 -23.37 -0.09 5.93
C VAL A 5 -24.71 -0.47 5.32
N ALA A 6 -24.99 -0.01 4.11
CA ALA A 6 -26.12 -0.45 3.33
C ALA A 6 -25.69 -1.72 2.56
N ILE A 7 -26.44 -2.81 2.72
CA ILE A 7 -26.21 -4.04 1.94
C ILE A 7 -27.21 -4.02 0.77
N PRO A 8 -26.77 -3.74 -0.47
CA PRO A 8 -27.66 -3.55 -1.64
C PRO A 8 -28.59 -4.73 -1.89
N ASP A 9 -28.10 -5.95 -1.70
CA ASP A 9 -28.89 -7.18 -1.89
C ASP A 9 -30.04 -7.30 -0.87
N LEU A 10 -29.83 -6.87 0.38
CA LEU A 10 -30.90 -6.84 1.38
C LEU A 10 -31.97 -5.80 1.05
N LEU A 11 -31.57 -4.65 0.52
CA LEU A 11 -32.52 -3.62 0.06
C LEU A 11 -33.33 -4.12 -1.14
N ALA A 12 -32.71 -4.82 -2.09
CA ALA A 12 -33.37 -5.40 -3.23
C ALA A 12 -34.36 -6.52 -2.81
N SER A 13 -33.95 -7.39 -1.88
CA SER A 13 -34.81 -8.42 -1.30
C SER A 13 -36.01 -7.81 -0.57
N ALA A 14 -35.77 -6.81 0.29
CA ALA A 14 -36.84 -6.12 1.01
C ALA A 14 -37.84 -5.42 0.05
N ALA A 15 -37.33 -4.83 -1.04
CA ALA A 15 -38.19 -4.24 -2.07
C ALA A 15 -39.06 -5.27 -2.77
N ALA A 16 -38.51 -6.46 -3.06
CA ALA A 16 -39.26 -7.57 -3.66
C ALA A 16 -40.34 -8.12 -2.71
N ASP A 17 -40.01 -8.30 -1.43
CA ASP A 17 -40.95 -8.76 -0.41
C ASP A 17 -42.11 -7.77 -0.22
N LEU A 18 -41.78 -6.46 -0.14
CA LEU A 18 -42.80 -5.41 -0.07
C LEU A 18 -43.69 -5.38 -1.33
N ALA A 19 -43.12 -5.57 -2.52
CA ALA A 19 -43.90 -5.67 -3.75
C ALA A 19 -44.88 -6.85 -3.70
N GLY A 20 -44.48 -8.00 -3.16
CA GLY A 20 -45.32 -9.18 -2.91
C GLY A 20 -46.48 -8.88 -1.95
N VAL A 21 -46.19 -8.19 -0.84
CA VAL A 21 -47.23 -7.75 0.13
C VAL A 21 -48.22 -6.81 -0.55
N GLY A 22 -47.75 -5.81 -1.31
CA GLY A 22 -48.63 -4.88 -2.04
C GLY A 22 -49.54 -5.57 -3.05
N SER A 23 -49.00 -6.55 -3.78
CA SER A 23 -49.77 -7.36 -4.73
C SER A 23 -50.85 -8.19 -4.02
N SER A 24 -50.53 -8.79 -2.87
CA SER A 24 -51.48 -9.60 -2.09
C SER A 24 -52.61 -8.74 -1.51
N VAL A 25 -52.30 -7.55 -0.97
CA VAL A 25 -53.30 -6.59 -0.46
C VAL A 25 -54.19 -6.08 -1.58
N CYS A 26 -53.62 -5.77 -2.74
CA CYS A 26 -54.40 -5.33 -3.91
C CYS A 26 -55.38 -6.42 -4.38
N ALA A 27 -54.94 -7.67 -4.48
CA ALA A 27 -55.80 -8.80 -4.84
C ALA A 27 -56.92 -9.02 -3.83
N ALA A 28 -56.64 -8.94 -2.53
CA ALA A 28 -57.63 -9.05 -1.47
C ALA A 28 -58.69 -7.92 -1.54
N ASN A 29 -58.25 -6.69 -1.77
CA ASN A 29 -59.13 -5.52 -1.93
C ASN A 29 -60.05 -5.64 -3.15
N VAL A 30 -59.53 -6.13 -4.28
CA VAL A 30 -60.31 -6.40 -5.49
C VAL A 30 -61.34 -7.50 -5.22
N ALA A 31 -60.98 -8.59 -4.56
CA ALA A 31 -61.87 -9.68 -4.19
C ALA A 31 -63.01 -9.25 -3.25
N ALA A 32 -62.72 -8.34 -2.29
CA ALA A 32 -63.70 -7.82 -1.35
C ALA A 32 -64.61 -6.73 -1.93
N ALA A 33 -64.23 -6.09 -3.04
CA ALA A 33 -64.91 -4.90 -3.59
C ALA A 33 -66.39 -5.20 -3.91
N GLY A 34 -66.71 -6.31 -4.60
CA GLY A 34 -68.09 -6.67 -5.01
C GLY A 34 -69.01 -6.85 -3.82
N SER A 35 -68.58 -7.57 -2.79
CA SER A 35 -69.38 -7.86 -1.60
C SER A 35 -69.53 -6.71 -0.61
N THR A 36 -68.68 -5.68 -0.68
CA THR A 36 -68.66 -4.57 0.27
C THR A 36 -69.19 -3.24 -0.29
N THR A 37 -69.14 -3.04 -1.61
CA THR A 37 -69.54 -1.77 -2.26
C THR A 37 -70.98 -1.76 -2.80
N ALA A 38 -71.63 -2.93 -2.89
CA ALA A 38 -72.99 -3.08 -3.41
C ALA A 38 -73.79 -4.09 -2.55
N LEU A 39 -73.95 -3.73 -1.28
CA LEU A 39 -74.73 -4.54 -0.33
C LEU A 39 -76.22 -4.45 -0.64
N LEU A 40 -76.92 -5.62 -0.70
CA LEU A 40 -78.33 -5.67 -0.79
C LEU A 40 -79.00 -5.45 0.57
N ALA A 41 -80.13 -4.74 0.60
CA ALA A 41 -80.90 -4.58 1.82
C ALA A 41 -81.35 -5.93 2.34
N ALA A 42 -81.24 -6.18 3.65
CA ALA A 42 -81.59 -7.46 4.27
C ALA A 42 -83.11 -7.69 4.28
N ALA A 43 -83.94 -6.63 4.22
CA ALA A 43 -85.39 -6.64 4.13
C ALA A 43 -85.91 -5.46 3.29
N GLY A 44 -87.22 -5.43 2.96
CA GLY A 44 -87.83 -4.36 2.17
C GLY A 44 -88.21 -3.10 2.95
N ASP A 45 -87.64 -2.88 4.15
CA ASP A 45 -87.90 -1.71 4.98
C ASP A 45 -86.87 -0.62 4.85
N GLU A 46 -87.24 0.62 5.22
CA GLU A 46 -86.34 1.83 5.05
C GLU A 46 -85.09 1.75 5.90
N VAL A 47 -85.07 1.06 7.03
CA VAL A 47 -83.92 0.91 7.91
C VAL A 47 -82.88 0.00 7.27
N SER A 48 -83.34 -1.17 6.75
CA SER A 48 -82.49 -2.11 6.04
C SER A 48 -81.83 -1.46 4.79
N ALA A 49 -82.64 -0.66 4.05
CA ALA A 49 -82.11 0.09 2.88
C ALA A 49 -81.08 1.18 3.27
N ALA A 50 -81.32 1.91 4.36
CA ALA A 50 -80.39 2.92 4.86
C ALA A 50 -79.10 2.29 5.34
N ILE A 51 -79.13 1.18 6.04
CA ILE A 51 -77.92 0.45 6.50
C ILE A 51 -77.09 -0.06 5.30
N ALA A 52 -77.79 -0.69 4.31
CA ALA A 52 -77.07 -1.13 3.10
C ALA A 52 -76.41 -0.01 2.32
N THR A 53 -77.08 1.16 2.25
CA THR A 53 -76.53 2.36 1.61
C THR A 53 -75.31 2.90 2.38
N LEU A 54 -75.36 2.99 3.72
CA LEU A 54 -74.26 3.45 4.58
C LEU A 54 -73.06 2.55 4.44
N LEU A 55 -73.23 1.22 4.60
CA LEU A 55 -72.12 0.26 4.52
C LEU A 55 -71.54 0.17 3.13
N SER A 56 -72.35 0.24 2.06
CA SER A 56 -71.85 0.31 0.68
C SER A 56 -71.08 1.61 0.41
N GLY A 57 -71.52 2.72 1.03
CA GLY A 57 -70.83 3.99 1.00
C GLY A 57 -69.45 3.91 1.64
N GLN A 58 -69.37 3.28 2.82
CA GLN A 58 -68.09 3.05 3.51
C GLN A 58 -67.16 2.12 2.71
N GLY A 59 -67.70 1.07 2.11
CA GLY A 59 -66.96 0.18 1.20
C GLY A 59 -66.32 0.94 0.02
N ARG A 60 -67.09 1.85 -0.62
CA ARG A 60 -66.58 2.68 -1.72
C ARG A 60 -65.49 3.66 -1.28
N GLN A 61 -65.62 4.28 -0.08
CA GLN A 61 -64.57 5.12 0.49
C GLN A 61 -63.29 4.34 0.78
N TYR A 62 -63.41 3.15 1.36
CA TYR A 62 -62.24 2.27 1.55
C TYR A 62 -61.55 1.92 0.24
N GLN A 63 -62.29 1.57 -0.81
CA GLN A 63 -61.71 1.29 -2.13
C GLN A 63 -60.99 2.50 -2.73
N ALA A 64 -61.51 3.71 -2.57
CA ALA A 64 -60.83 4.92 -3.01
C ALA A 64 -59.51 5.17 -2.27
N ILE A 65 -59.47 4.93 -0.96
CA ILE A 65 -58.24 5.02 -0.16
C ILE A 65 -57.26 3.90 -0.53
N SER A 66 -57.73 2.67 -0.77
CA SER A 66 -56.88 1.54 -1.13
C SER A 66 -56.10 1.79 -2.44
N VAL A 67 -56.69 2.46 -3.42
CA VAL A 67 -56.01 2.88 -4.66
C VAL A 67 -54.88 3.87 -4.37
N GLN A 68 -55.10 4.83 -3.46
CA GLN A 68 -54.04 5.79 -3.09
C GLN A 68 -52.90 5.10 -2.32
N VAL A 69 -53.24 4.18 -1.41
CA VAL A 69 -52.26 3.38 -0.67
C VAL A 69 -51.44 2.50 -1.63
N ALA A 70 -52.08 1.85 -2.60
CA ALA A 70 -51.38 1.06 -3.61
C ALA A 70 -50.42 1.90 -4.46
N ALA A 71 -50.86 3.10 -4.88
CA ALA A 71 -49.97 4.04 -5.60
C ALA A 71 -48.79 4.53 -4.76
N PHE A 72 -48.99 4.82 -3.48
CA PHE A 72 -47.91 5.18 -2.56
C PHE A 72 -46.94 4.00 -2.37
N HIS A 73 -47.47 2.80 -2.13
CA HIS A 73 -46.70 1.58 -1.95
C HIS A 73 -45.82 1.28 -3.17
N ALA A 74 -46.36 1.39 -4.39
CA ALA A 74 -45.60 1.19 -5.63
C ALA A 74 -44.42 2.20 -5.75
N ARG A 75 -44.66 3.49 -5.43
CA ARG A 75 -43.63 4.51 -5.42
C ARG A 75 -42.56 4.23 -4.35
N PHE A 76 -42.96 3.76 -3.17
CA PHE A 76 -42.02 3.43 -2.10
C PHE A 76 -41.12 2.27 -2.48
N VAL A 77 -41.71 1.17 -3.04
CA VAL A 77 -40.92 0.03 -3.55
C VAL A 77 -39.95 0.44 -4.65
N GLN A 78 -40.39 1.30 -5.57
CA GLN A 78 -39.55 1.81 -6.64
C GLN A 78 -38.39 2.67 -6.08
N ALA A 79 -38.65 3.54 -5.08
CA ALA A 79 -37.62 4.36 -4.44
C ALA A 79 -36.60 3.49 -3.67
N LEU A 80 -37.09 2.44 -2.98
CA LEU A 80 -36.22 1.52 -2.26
C LEU A 80 -35.32 0.72 -3.20
N GLY A 81 -35.86 0.21 -4.31
CA GLY A 81 -35.10 -0.47 -5.34
C GLY A 81 -34.10 0.45 -6.03
N GLY A 82 -34.48 1.70 -6.29
CA GLY A 82 -33.58 2.73 -6.84
C GLY A 82 -32.44 3.07 -5.91
N ALA A 83 -32.70 3.17 -4.60
CA ALA A 83 -31.66 3.39 -3.60
C ALA A 83 -30.68 2.20 -3.55
N GLY A 84 -31.18 0.95 -3.52
CA GLY A 84 -30.34 -0.25 -3.59
C GLY A 84 -29.44 -0.28 -4.83
N GLY A 85 -30.01 0.05 -5.99
CA GLY A 85 -29.24 0.14 -7.24
C GLY A 85 -28.19 1.25 -7.24
N ALA A 86 -28.48 2.41 -6.64
CA ALA A 86 -27.53 3.51 -6.52
C ALA A 86 -26.37 3.16 -5.58
N TYR A 87 -26.63 2.48 -4.45
CA TYR A 87 -25.57 1.98 -3.57
C TYR A 87 -24.73 0.89 -4.24
N GLY A 88 -25.35 -0.07 -4.93
CA GLY A 88 -24.61 -1.10 -5.68
C GLY A 88 -23.75 -0.54 -6.80
N ALA A 89 -24.21 0.49 -7.50
CA ALA A 89 -23.43 1.18 -8.52
C ALA A 89 -22.26 1.98 -7.90
N ALA A 90 -22.44 2.59 -6.73
CA ALA A 90 -21.38 3.30 -6.02
C ALA A 90 -20.30 2.33 -5.49
N GLU A 91 -20.69 1.17 -4.99
CA GLU A 91 -19.75 0.12 -4.55
C GLU A 91 -18.95 -0.47 -5.72
N GLN A 92 -19.61 -0.77 -6.85
CA GLN A 92 -18.93 -1.28 -8.05
C GLN A 92 -17.98 -0.24 -8.68
N ALA A 93 -18.28 1.05 -8.54
CA ALA A 93 -17.43 2.12 -9.03
C ALA A 93 -16.27 2.45 -8.08
N GLY A 94 -16.24 1.90 -6.86
CA GLY A 94 -15.25 2.24 -5.84
C GLY A 94 -15.24 3.73 -5.45
N ILE A 95 -16.31 4.45 -5.74
CA ILE A 95 -16.38 5.91 -5.61
C ILE A 95 -17.22 6.26 -4.38
N SER A 96 -16.58 6.90 -3.39
CA SER A 96 -17.29 7.44 -2.23
C SER A 96 -18.15 8.66 -2.63
N PRO A 97 -19.23 8.98 -1.90
CA PRO A 97 -20.02 10.19 -2.15
C PRO A 97 -19.19 11.48 -2.12
N LEU A 98 -18.10 11.52 -1.35
CA LEU A 98 -17.15 12.62 -1.32
C LEU A 98 -16.38 12.75 -2.65
N GLN A 99 -15.99 11.63 -3.24
CA GLN A 99 -15.30 11.62 -4.54
C GLN A 99 -16.22 12.07 -5.69
N LEU A 100 -17.52 11.82 -5.60
CA LEU A 100 -18.49 12.37 -6.57
C LEU A 100 -18.57 13.90 -6.47
N VAL A 101 -18.64 14.44 -5.25
CA VAL A 101 -18.64 15.91 -5.04
C VAL A 101 -17.32 16.53 -5.46
N GLU A 102 -16.20 15.91 -5.17
CA GLU A 102 -14.87 16.32 -5.59
C GLU A 102 -14.77 16.34 -7.14
N ARG A 103 -15.19 15.26 -7.79
CA ARG A 103 -15.19 15.15 -9.26
C ARG A 103 -16.05 16.20 -9.92
N ASP A 104 -17.25 16.47 -9.39
CA ASP A 104 -18.16 17.49 -9.94
C ASP A 104 -17.58 18.89 -9.74
N LEU A 105 -16.98 19.18 -8.58
CA LEU A 105 -16.32 20.45 -8.29
C LEU A 105 -15.09 20.65 -9.20
N LEU A 106 -14.24 19.65 -9.33
CA LEU A 106 -13.09 19.67 -10.24
C LEU A 106 -13.53 19.81 -11.69
N GLY A 107 -14.66 19.20 -12.08
CA GLY A 107 -15.27 19.37 -13.38
C GLY A 107 -15.56 20.83 -13.68
N VAL A 108 -16.20 21.55 -12.76
CA VAL A 108 -16.51 23.00 -12.91
C VAL A 108 -15.23 23.84 -12.96
N ILE A 109 -14.24 23.56 -12.11
CA ILE A 109 -12.97 24.29 -12.05
C ILE A 109 -12.14 24.08 -13.33
N ASN A 110 -12.19 22.87 -13.92
CA ASN A 110 -11.37 22.50 -15.07
C ASN A 110 -11.96 22.94 -16.42
N VAL A 111 -13.28 23.14 -16.52
CA VAL A 111 -13.96 23.50 -17.77
C VAL A 111 -13.33 24.72 -18.50
N PRO A 112 -13.01 25.85 -17.83
CA PRO A 112 -12.43 27.01 -18.53
C PRO A 112 -11.02 26.71 -19.07
N SER A 113 -10.17 26.06 -18.29
CA SER A 113 -8.80 25.74 -18.72
C SER A 113 -8.79 24.69 -19.84
N GLN A 114 -9.67 23.70 -19.75
CA GLN A 114 -9.81 22.66 -20.76
C GLN A 114 -10.28 23.25 -22.10
N ALA A 115 -11.24 24.18 -22.07
CA ALA A 115 -11.74 24.86 -23.26
C ALA A 115 -10.68 25.77 -23.92
N LEU A 116 -9.81 26.41 -23.12
CA LEU A 116 -8.80 27.34 -23.60
C LEU A 116 -7.49 26.69 -24.02
N THR A 117 -7.05 25.63 -23.29
CA THR A 117 -5.71 25.06 -23.42
C THR A 117 -5.71 23.57 -23.78
N GLY A 118 -6.86 22.91 -23.74
CA GLY A 118 -6.96 21.44 -23.85
C GLY A 118 -6.47 20.68 -22.63
N ARG A 119 -6.10 21.36 -21.51
CA ARG A 119 -5.59 20.74 -20.27
C ARG A 119 -6.44 21.15 -19.08
N GLN A 120 -6.52 20.24 -18.09
CA GLN A 120 -7.12 20.52 -16.79
C GLN A 120 -6.30 21.59 -16.06
N LEU A 121 -6.93 22.37 -15.20
CA LEU A 121 -6.22 23.27 -14.28
C LEU A 121 -5.66 22.49 -13.09
N ILE A 122 -6.48 21.62 -12.52
CA ILE A 122 -6.16 20.75 -11.37
C ILE A 122 -6.57 19.33 -11.71
N GLY A 123 -5.69 18.37 -11.46
CA GLY A 123 -5.92 16.94 -11.63
C GLY A 123 -4.73 16.23 -12.25
N ASP A 124 -4.61 14.94 -11.99
CA ASP A 124 -3.53 14.12 -12.51
C ASP A 124 -3.75 13.80 -14.00
N GLY A 125 -2.66 13.54 -14.72
CA GLY A 125 -2.69 13.05 -16.08
C GLY A 125 -3.24 11.62 -16.15
N ALA A 126 -3.92 11.26 -17.21
CA ALA A 126 -4.38 9.89 -17.42
C ALA A 126 -3.21 8.95 -17.73
N ASP A 127 -3.21 7.74 -17.15
CA ASP A 127 -2.20 6.74 -17.43
C ASP A 127 -2.35 6.14 -18.83
N GLY A 128 -1.24 5.75 -19.43
CA GLY A 128 -1.22 4.93 -20.64
C GLY A 128 -1.72 3.52 -20.35
N ALA A 129 -2.63 3.01 -21.19
CA ALA A 129 -3.17 1.67 -20.97
C ALA A 129 -2.06 0.60 -21.06
N PRO A 130 -2.02 -0.37 -20.12
CA PRO A 130 -1.04 -1.45 -20.13
C PRO A 130 -1.06 -2.24 -21.44
N GLY A 131 0.10 -2.67 -21.92
CA GLY A 131 0.23 -3.44 -23.16
C GLY A 131 0.07 -2.63 -24.45
N THR A 132 -0.03 -1.29 -24.35
CA THR A 132 -0.25 -0.43 -25.55
C THR A 132 0.94 0.46 -25.90
N GLY A 133 1.93 0.59 -25.01
CA GLY A 133 3.04 1.52 -25.18
C GLY A 133 2.61 2.99 -25.31
N ARG A 134 1.39 3.33 -24.88
CA ARG A 134 0.89 4.71 -24.92
C ARG A 134 1.54 5.55 -23.82
N ASP A 135 1.83 6.79 -24.16
CA ASP A 135 2.32 7.77 -23.20
C ASP A 135 1.25 8.10 -22.15
N GLY A 136 1.68 8.41 -20.95
CA GLY A 136 0.86 9.02 -19.92
C GLY A 136 0.49 10.46 -20.27
N GLY A 137 -0.70 10.88 -19.86
CA GLY A 137 -1.20 12.24 -20.08
C GLY A 137 -0.48 13.27 -19.21
N PRO A 138 -0.44 14.55 -19.61
CA PRO A 138 0.11 15.60 -18.77
C PRO A 138 -0.81 15.89 -17.58
N GLY A 139 -0.22 16.19 -16.43
CA GLY A 139 -0.93 16.68 -15.24
C GLY A 139 -1.56 18.05 -15.45
N GLY A 140 -2.34 18.52 -14.47
CA GLY A 140 -2.99 19.82 -14.48
C GLY A 140 -2.00 20.97 -14.64
N LEU A 141 -2.45 22.09 -15.18
CA LEU A 141 -1.59 23.26 -15.39
C LEU A 141 -1.04 23.84 -14.08
N LEU A 142 -1.87 23.88 -13.04
CA LEU A 142 -1.52 24.44 -11.73
C LEU A 142 -1.07 23.35 -10.74
N TYR A 143 -1.85 22.28 -10.65
CA TYR A 143 -1.61 21.18 -9.70
C TYR A 143 -2.03 19.84 -10.31
N GLY A 144 -1.15 18.85 -10.20
CA GLY A 144 -1.39 17.46 -10.59
C GLY A 144 -0.14 16.78 -11.15
N ASN A 145 -0.06 15.49 -10.94
CA ASN A 145 1.03 14.65 -11.42
C ASN A 145 0.84 14.34 -12.90
N GLY A 146 1.94 14.03 -13.60
CA GLY A 146 1.84 13.38 -14.91
C GLY A 146 1.31 11.95 -14.77
N GLY A 147 0.55 11.45 -15.72
CA GLY A 147 0.12 10.06 -15.78
C GLY A 147 1.29 9.14 -16.14
N ASP A 148 1.25 7.89 -15.72
CA ASP A 148 2.26 6.90 -16.04
C ASP A 148 2.15 6.42 -17.50
N GLY A 149 3.28 6.08 -18.11
CA GLY A 149 3.32 5.44 -19.43
C GLY A 149 2.83 4.00 -19.40
N GLY A 150 2.06 3.58 -20.39
CA GLY A 150 1.61 2.19 -20.54
C GLY A 150 2.77 1.26 -20.91
N SER A 151 2.79 0.03 -20.36
CA SER A 151 3.73 -0.99 -20.79
C SER A 151 3.58 -1.30 -22.30
N GLY A 152 4.67 -1.64 -22.97
CA GLY A 152 4.66 -2.11 -24.36
C GLY A 152 4.18 -3.55 -24.47
N ALA A 153 3.45 -3.88 -25.54
CA ALA A 153 3.23 -5.25 -25.94
C ALA A 153 4.55 -5.89 -26.43
N ALA A 154 4.58 -7.21 -26.62
CA ALA A 154 5.76 -7.90 -27.16
C ALA A 154 6.27 -7.21 -28.45
N GLY A 155 7.54 -6.83 -28.46
CA GLY A 155 8.17 -6.11 -29.56
C GLY A 155 7.83 -4.60 -29.64
N GLN A 156 7.18 -4.01 -28.64
CA GLN A 156 6.80 -2.61 -28.59
C GLN A 156 7.49 -1.88 -27.41
N VAL A 157 7.91 -0.63 -27.62
CA VAL A 157 8.50 0.20 -26.57
C VAL A 157 7.46 0.55 -25.50
N GLY A 158 7.91 0.78 -24.28
CA GLY A 158 7.09 1.35 -23.20
C GLY A 158 6.72 2.80 -23.50
N GLY A 159 5.53 3.23 -23.07
CA GLY A 159 5.08 4.61 -23.19
C GLY A 159 5.86 5.54 -22.25
N ASN A 160 6.02 6.80 -22.63
CA ASN A 160 6.64 7.79 -21.75
C ASN A 160 5.67 8.22 -20.66
N GLY A 161 6.18 8.54 -19.48
CA GLY A 161 5.41 9.21 -18.43
C GLY A 161 5.05 10.64 -18.81
N GLY A 162 3.88 11.10 -18.37
CA GLY A 162 3.39 12.46 -18.59
C GLY A 162 4.15 13.48 -17.74
N ASN A 163 4.24 14.71 -18.21
CA ASN A 163 4.85 15.80 -17.44
C ASN A 163 3.82 16.42 -16.48
N ALA A 164 4.26 16.81 -15.27
CA ALA A 164 3.44 17.66 -14.40
C ALA A 164 3.30 19.10 -14.96
N GLY A 165 2.48 19.91 -14.30
CA GLY A 165 2.32 21.33 -14.65
C GLY A 165 3.23 22.24 -13.81
N LEU A 166 2.61 23.13 -12.99
CA LEU A 166 3.36 24.01 -12.09
C LEU A 166 3.85 23.26 -10.84
N ILE A 167 2.97 22.49 -10.22
CA ILE A 167 3.22 21.69 -9.02
C ILE A 167 2.74 20.27 -9.27
N GLY A 168 3.59 19.26 -9.02
CA GLY A 168 3.32 17.84 -9.17
C GLY A 168 4.52 17.05 -9.64
N THR A 169 4.50 15.74 -9.51
CA THR A 169 5.57 14.84 -9.95
C THR A 169 5.36 14.43 -11.42
N GLY A 170 6.43 14.16 -12.14
CA GLY A 170 6.34 13.53 -13.46
C GLY A 170 5.86 12.09 -13.34
N GLY A 171 5.08 11.59 -14.31
CA GLY A 171 4.66 10.19 -14.38
C GLY A 171 5.83 9.25 -14.69
N ALA A 172 5.76 8.00 -14.27
CA ALA A 172 6.77 6.99 -14.58
C ALA A 172 6.69 6.57 -16.06
N GLY A 173 7.81 6.16 -16.65
CA GLY A 173 7.84 5.51 -17.97
C GLY A 173 7.33 4.08 -17.89
N GLY A 174 6.62 3.62 -18.92
CA GLY A 174 6.12 2.25 -19.04
C GLY A 174 7.23 1.24 -19.36
N GLN A 175 7.06 0.00 -18.93
CA GLN A 175 7.98 -1.09 -19.25
C GLN A 175 8.02 -1.39 -20.75
N GLY A 176 9.21 -1.67 -21.30
CA GLY A 176 9.37 -2.16 -22.68
C GLY A 176 8.81 -3.57 -22.86
N GLY A 177 8.27 -3.85 -24.04
CA GLY A 177 7.77 -5.18 -24.39
C GLY A 177 8.88 -6.22 -24.52
N SER A 178 8.60 -7.46 -24.10
CA SER A 178 9.53 -8.58 -24.23
C SER A 178 9.85 -8.90 -25.68
N GLY A 179 11.06 -9.40 -25.93
CA GLY A 179 11.45 -9.96 -27.22
C GLY A 179 10.69 -11.26 -27.51
N VAL A 180 10.42 -11.52 -28.77
CA VAL A 180 9.82 -12.79 -29.22
C VAL A 180 10.86 -13.60 -30.00
N SER A 181 11.12 -14.83 -29.57
CA SER A 181 12.00 -15.89 -30.14
C SER A 181 13.31 -15.48 -30.81
N THR A 182 13.36 -14.43 -31.63
CA THR A 182 14.56 -13.97 -32.38
C THR A 182 14.67 -12.44 -32.46
N THR A 183 13.75 -11.70 -31.83
CA THR A 183 13.79 -10.26 -31.85
C THR A 183 14.22 -9.72 -30.48
N SER A 184 15.08 -8.70 -30.50
CA SER A 184 15.50 -7.97 -29.30
C SER A 184 14.28 -7.39 -28.56
N ALA A 185 14.34 -7.42 -27.25
CA ALA A 185 13.34 -6.74 -26.42
C ALA A 185 13.41 -5.22 -26.61
N GLN A 186 12.37 -4.53 -26.23
CA GLN A 186 12.20 -3.12 -26.49
C GLN A 186 12.54 -2.25 -25.26
N ALA A 187 12.82 -0.98 -25.52
CA ALA A 187 13.18 -0.02 -24.47
C ALA A 187 12.00 0.27 -23.53
N GLY A 188 12.32 0.54 -22.27
CA GLY A 188 11.39 1.20 -21.35
C GLY A 188 11.14 2.66 -21.74
N GLY A 189 9.98 3.20 -21.37
CA GLY A 189 9.60 4.57 -21.62
C GLY A 189 10.39 5.56 -20.73
N ARG A 190 10.48 6.80 -21.15
CA ARG A 190 11.08 7.87 -20.36
C ARG A 190 10.16 8.28 -19.20
N GLY A 191 10.72 8.60 -18.03
CA GLY A 191 9.98 9.30 -16.97
C GLY A 191 9.61 10.73 -17.36
N GLY A 192 8.42 11.20 -16.93
CA GLY A 192 7.93 12.55 -17.16
C GLY A 192 8.71 13.60 -16.34
N SER A 193 8.72 14.84 -16.78
CA SER A 193 9.32 15.94 -16.01
C SER A 193 8.46 16.32 -14.82
N GLY A 194 9.10 16.64 -13.68
CA GLY A 194 8.45 17.26 -12.52
C GLY A 194 7.90 18.65 -12.81
N GLY A 195 7.09 19.16 -11.88
CA GLY A 195 6.45 20.46 -11.99
C GLY A 195 7.46 21.60 -12.12
N LEU A 196 7.03 22.64 -12.86
CA LEU A 196 7.91 23.78 -13.13
C LEU A 196 8.46 24.41 -11.85
N LEU A 197 7.62 24.59 -10.82
CA LEU A 197 8.04 25.20 -9.55
C LEU A 197 8.45 24.15 -8.53
N PHE A 198 7.63 23.11 -8.38
CA PHE A 198 7.81 22.08 -7.34
C PHE A 198 7.37 20.71 -7.86
N GLY A 199 8.26 19.72 -7.71
CA GLY A 199 7.97 18.31 -7.97
C GLY A 199 9.13 17.53 -8.56
N ASN A 200 9.15 16.25 -8.27
CA ASN A 200 10.19 15.33 -8.70
C ASN A 200 9.98 14.90 -10.15
N GLY A 201 11.05 14.53 -10.84
CA GLY A 201 10.97 13.82 -12.11
C GLY A 201 10.43 12.40 -11.93
N GLY A 202 9.68 11.88 -12.91
CA GLY A 202 9.19 10.51 -12.93
C GLY A 202 10.30 9.48 -13.17
N LEU A 203 10.12 8.25 -12.72
CA LEU A 203 11.04 7.14 -12.95
C LEU A 203 11.09 6.76 -14.43
N GLY A 204 12.23 6.30 -14.93
CA GLY A 204 12.33 5.64 -16.24
C GLY A 204 11.73 4.24 -16.22
N GLY A 205 11.10 3.82 -17.31
CA GLY A 205 10.53 2.47 -17.45
C GLY A 205 11.60 1.40 -17.61
N GLN A 206 11.36 0.21 -17.10
CA GLN A 206 12.24 -0.95 -17.27
C GLN A 206 12.30 -1.39 -18.73
N GLY A 207 13.46 -1.86 -19.19
CA GLY A 207 13.61 -2.49 -20.51
C GLY A 207 12.93 -3.86 -20.54
N GLY A 208 12.43 -4.26 -21.71
CA GLY A 208 11.79 -5.57 -21.91
C GLY A 208 12.80 -6.73 -21.81
N SER A 209 12.36 -7.92 -21.39
CA SER A 209 13.19 -9.14 -21.36
C SER A 209 13.38 -9.74 -22.77
N GLY A 210 14.62 -10.06 -23.14
CA GLY A 210 14.98 -10.74 -24.36
C GLY A 210 14.82 -12.27 -24.31
N GLY A 211 14.50 -12.82 -23.13
CA GLY A 211 14.42 -14.27 -22.95
C GLY A 211 15.77 -14.98 -23.08
N THR A 212 15.74 -16.30 -23.28
CA THR A 212 16.92 -17.20 -23.31
C THR A 212 17.75 -17.13 -24.61
N SER A 213 17.34 -16.33 -25.59
CA SER A 213 18.04 -16.26 -26.90
C SER A 213 18.06 -14.85 -27.52
N GLY A 214 17.48 -13.84 -26.85
CA GLY A 214 17.38 -12.48 -27.33
C GLY A 214 18.13 -11.47 -26.47
N THR A 215 18.37 -10.28 -27.03
CA THR A 215 18.95 -9.13 -26.32
C THR A 215 17.87 -8.47 -25.45
N GLY A 216 18.19 -8.15 -24.20
CA GLY A 216 17.37 -7.34 -23.32
C GLY A 216 17.21 -5.91 -23.84
N GLY A 217 16.03 -5.30 -23.65
CA GLY A 217 15.78 -3.91 -24.01
C GLY A 217 16.47 -2.94 -23.04
N PRO A 218 16.92 -1.76 -23.46
CA PRO A 218 17.46 -0.77 -22.54
C PRO A 218 16.36 -0.18 -21.63
N GLY A 219 16.73 0.20 -20.41
CA GLY A 219 15.87 0.97 -19.53
C GLY A 219 15.66 2.39 -20.06
N GLY A 220 14.50 2.97 -19.75
CA GLY A 220 14.16 4.33 -20.09
C GLY A 220 14.85 5.34 -19.16
N PRO A 221 15.19 6.56 -19.63
CA PRO A 221 15.77 7.58 -18.76
C PRO A 221 14.74 8.13 -17.77
N GLY A 222 15.21 8.49 -16.57
CA GLY A 222 14.41 9.22 -15.57
C GLY A 222 14.06 10.64 -16.04
N GLY A 223 12.95 11.18 -15.54
CA GLY A 223 12.50 12.54 -15.77
C GLY A 223 13.30 13.54 -14.91
N SER A 224 13.41 14.78 -15.35
CA SER A 224 14.11 15.82 -14.59
C SER A 224 13.13 16.64 -13.75
N ALA A 225 13.54 17.05 -12.55
CA ALA A 225 12.91 18.15 -11.83
C ALA A 225 13.29 19.48 -12.48
N GLN A 226 12.52 20.56 -12.20
CA GLN A 226 12.75 21.85 -12.83
C GLN A 226 13.39 22.86 -11.88
N TRP A 227 12.66 23.39 -10.87
CA TRP A 227 13.21 24.34 -9.90
C TRP A 227 13.51 23.69 -8.55
N ILE A 228 12.53 22.99 -7.99
CA ILE A 228 12.64 22.32 -6.68
C ILE A 228 12.09 20.90 -6.84
N GLY A 229 12.92 19.90 -6.52
CA GLY A 229 12.58 18.48 -6.55
C GLY A 229 13.74 17.63 -7.04
N ASP A 230 13.65 16.34 -6.85
CA ASP A 230 14.68 15.39 -7.26
C ASP A 230 14.45 14.89 -8.69
N GLY A 231 15.52 14.57 -9.39
CA GLY A 231 15.43 13.84 -10.66
C GLY A 231 14.94 12.42 -10.45
N GLY A 232 14.16 11.89 -11.40
CA GLY A 232 13.75 10.49 -11.40
C GLY A 232 14.92 9.55 -11.70
N ASN A 233 14.90 8.36 -11.13
CA ASN A 233 15.88 7.33 -11.45
C ASN A 233 15.66 6.81 -12.87
N GLY A 234 16.73 6.39 -13.54
CA GLY A 234 16.67 5.64 -14.80
C GLY A 234 16.06 4.25 -14.58
N GLY A 235 15.33 3.73 -15.55
CA GLY A 235 14.80 2.37 -15.54
C GLY A 235 15.91 1.33 -15.72
N SER A 236 15.79 0.15 -15.11
CA SER A 236 16.72 -0.96 -15.33
C SER A 236 16.64 -1.49 -16.75
N GLY A 237 17.75 -2.01 -17.28
CA GLY A 237 17.78 -2.77 -18.53
C GLY A 237 17.04 -4.10 -18.39
N GLY A 238 16.53 -4.63 -19.48
CA GLY A 238 15.89 -5.94 -19.53
C GLY A 238 16.92 -7.07 -19.57
N SER A 239 16.56 -8.23 -19.00
CA SER A 239 17.38 -9.44 -19.05
C SER A 239 17.44 -10.03 -20.45
N GLY A 240 18.55 -10.72 -20.79
CA GLY A 240 18.74 -11.38 -22.08
C GLY A 240 20.12 -12.02 -22.20
N VAL A 241 20.40 -12.70 -23.31
CA VAL A 241 21.76 -13.20 -23.62
C VAL A 241 22.75 -12.03 -23.65
N ASP A 242 22.34 -10.91 -24.25
CA ASP A 242 23.01 -9.63 -24.11
C ASP A 242 22.06 -8.75 -23.29
N PRO A 243 22.39 -8.44 -22.03
CA PRO A 243 21.53 -7.62 -21.17
C PRO A 243 21.37 -6.20 -21.70
N GLY A 244 20.17 -5.63 -21.54
CA GLY A 244 19.91 -4.23 -21.85
C GLY A 244 20.66 -3.29 -20.90
N ALA A 245 21.12 -2.14 -21.40
CA ALA A 245 21.70 -1.10 -20.58
C ALA A 245 20.63 -0.44 -19.68
N GLY A 246 21.03 0.03 -18.49
CA GLY A 246 20.17 0.88 -17.66
C GLY A 246 19.93 2.24 -18.31
N GLY A 247 18.80 2.87 -17.96
CA GLY A 247 18.47 4.22 -18.39
C GLY A 247 19.22 5.29 -17.57
N ALA A 248 19.49 6.43 -18.16
CA ALA A 248 20.16 7.53 -17.48
C ALA A 248 19.25 8.18 -16.42
N ALA A 249 19.84 8.68 -15.35
CA ALA A 249 19.17 9.47 -14.32
C ALA A 249 18.60 10.79 -14.87
N GLY A 250 17.52 11.25 -14.23
CA GLY A 250 17.00 12.60 -14.41
C GLY A 250 17.80 13.64 -13.59
N ASN A 251 17.83 14.88 -14.03
CA ASN A 251 18.49 15.96 -13.29
C ASN A 251 17.62 16.44 -12.12
N GLY A 252 18.26 16.77 -11.00
CA GLY A 252 17.64 17.47 -9.89
C GLY A 252 17.29 18.92 -10.23
N GLY A 253 16.46 19.54 -9.37
CA GLY A 253 15.99 20.91 -9.52
C GLY A 253 17.13 21.93 -9.45
N ARG A 254 16.99 23.02 -10.20
CA ARG A 254 18.03 24.07 -10.30
C ARG A 254 18.26 24.83 -9.01
N LEU A 255 17.25 24.95 -8.15
CA LEU A 255 17.34 25.65 -6.87
C LEU A 255 17.59 24.68 -5.71
N TYR A 256 16.90 23.54 -5.72
CA TYR A 256 17.04 22.52 -4.69
C TYR A 256 16.59 21.16 -5.26
N GLY A 257 17.37 20.12 -4.97
CA GLY A 257 17.11 18.73 -5.37
C GLY A 257 18.36 18.03 -5.89
N HIS A 258 18.33 16.71 -5.88
CA HIS A 258 19.42 15.84 -6.32
C HIS A 258 19.10 15.24 -7.69
N ALA A 259 20.12 14.87 -8.44
CA ALA A 259 19.92 14.02 -9.61
C ALA A 259 19.41 12.63 -9.14
N GLY A 260 18.61 11.97 -9.95
CA GLY A 260 18.30 10.57 -9.74
C GLY A 260 19.53 9.68 -9.88
N SER A 261 19.38 8.39 -9.74
CA SER A 261 20.41 7.38 -10.05
C SER A 261 20.19 6.80 -11.45
N ASP A 262 21.27 6.37 -12.10
CA ASP A 262 21.17 5.61 -13.34
C ASP A 262 20.51 4.24 -13.07
N GLY A 263 19.79 3.73 -14.05
CA GLY A 263 19.21 2.39 -13.97
C GLY A 263 20.27 1.29 -14.07
N ALA A 264 20.02 0.16 -13.42
CA ALA A 264 20.89 -1.00 -13.51
C ALA A 264 20.89 -1.62 -14.91
N GLN A 265 21.98 -2.27 -15.30
CA GLN A 265 21.98 -3.15 -16.48
C GLN A 265 21.10 -4.37 -16.23
N GLY A 266 20.48 -4.92 -17.26
CA GLY A 266 19.68 -6.14 -17.16
C GLY A 266 20.53 -7.37 -16.82
N ALA A 267 19.89 -8.42 -16.30
CA ALA A 267 20.56 -9.68 -15.99
C ALA A 267 20.92 -10.46 -17.26
N HIS A 268 22.11 -11.09 -17.29
CA HIS A 268 22.49 -12.04 -18.34
C HIS A 268 21.75 -13.37 -18.15
N VAL A 269 21.14 -13.86 -19.23
CA VAL A 269 20.46 -15.16 -19.25
C VAL A 269 21.27 -16.11 -20.15
N GLY A 270 22.04 -17.01 -19.55
CA GLY A 270 22.83 -18.02 -20.27
C GLY A 270 21.95 -19.00 -21.04
N ALA A 271 22.43 -19.46 -22.23
CA ALA A 271 21.78 -20.53 -22.97
C ALA A 271 21.86 -21.86 -22.18
N PRO A 272 20.84 -22.76 -22.27
CA PRO A 272 20.91 -24.07 -21.62
C PRO A 272 22.14 -24.87 -22.09
N GLY A 273 23.15 -25.05 -21.23
CA GLY A 273 24.36 -25.82 -21.50
C GLY A 273 25.67 -25.03 -21.49
N ASP A 274 25.68 -23.74 -21.27
CA ASP A 274 26.88 -22.95 -21.10
C ASP A 274 27.39 -23.04 -19.64
N PRO A 275 28.60 -23.63 -19.37
CA PRO A 275 29.16 -23.58 -18.04
C PRO A 275 29.58 -22.14 -17.77
N GLY A 276 28.83 -21.47 -16.86
CA GLY A 276 28.89 -20.06 -16.55
C GLY A 276 30.28 -19.44 -16.64
N ASN A 277 30.41 -18.47 -17.53
CA ASN A 277 31.50 -17.53 -17.50
C ASN A 277 31.37 -16.71 -16.20
N PRO A 278 32.44 -16.53 -15.40
CA PRO A 278 32.36 -15.69 -14.21
C PRO A 278 31.94 -14.27 -14.63
N PRO A 279 31.15 -13.56 -13.80
CA PRO A 279 30.67 -12.23 -14.13
C PRO A 279 31.84 -11.31 -14.46
N ASP A 280 31.71 -10.57 -15.56
CA ASP A 280 32.67 -9.55 -15.99
C ASP A 280 32.79 -8.47 -14.89
N PRO A 281 33.98 -8.16 -14.34
CA PRO A 281 34.16 -7.22 -13.26
C PRO A 281 34.00 -5.74 -13.65
N GLY A 282 33.19 -5.43 -14.66
CA GLY A 282 33.09 -4.09 -15.25
C GLY A 282 31.73 -3.41 -15.32
N SER A 283 30.65 -4.00 -14.82
CA SER A 283 29.30 -3.37 -14.89
C SER A 283 28.92 -2.75 -13.53
N GLY A 284 29.10 -1.44 -13.40
CA GLY A 284 28.84 -0.69 -12.19
C GLY A 284 27.35 -0.41 -11.91
N ALA A 285 26.59 -1.45 -11.57
CA ALA A 285 25.34 -1.32 -10.85
C ALA A 285 25.44 -2.22 -9.62
N GLY A 286 25.30 -1.68 -8.43
CA GLY A 286 25.29 -2.46 -7.19
C GLY A 286 24.23 -3.55 -7.25
N GLN A 287 24.59 -4.78 -6.89
CA GLN A 287 23.62 -5.85 -6.67
C GLN A 287 22.71 -5.41 -5.52
N ASN A 288 21.41 -5.66 -5.62
CA ASN A 288 20.54 -5.50 -4.46
C ASN A 288 20.84 -6.59 -3.40
N ALA A 289 20.35 -6.43 -2.17
CA ALA A 289 20.64 -7.34 -1.08
C ALA A 289 20.20 -8.79 -1.38
N VAL A 290 19.08 -8.98 -2.08
CA VAL A 290 18.54 -10.31 -2.43
C VAL A 290 19.45 -11.01 -3.45
N ASP A 291 19.86 -10.30 -4.49
CA ASP A 291 20.72 -10.87 -5.54
C ASP A 291 22.13 -11.17 -5.01
N ALA A 292 22.66 -10.28 -4.14
CA ALA A 292 23.93 -10.51 -3.46
C ALA A 292 23.85 -11.70 -2.49
N ALA A 293 22.74 -11.87 -1.77
CA ALA A 293 22.52 -13.04 -0.92
C ALA A 293 22.44 -14.35 -1.74
N ALA A 294 21.74 -14.32 -2.89
CA ALA A 294 21.66 -15.46 -3.80
C ALA A 294 23.04 -15.86 -4.37
N GLY A 295 23.88 -14.87 -4.70
CA GLY A 295 25.28 -15.05 -5.12
C GLY A 295 26.23 -15.43 -3.96
N ARG A 296 25.82 -15.26 -2.72
CA ARG A 296 26.65 -15.33 -1.48
C ARG A 296 27.74 -14.25 -1.45
N ASP A 297 27.42 -13.09 -1.98
CA ASP A 297 28.37 -11.98 -2.16
C ASP A 297 28.20 -10.89 -1.08
N LEU A 298 27.23 -11.02 -0.16
CA LEU A 298 27.07 -10.07 0.93
C LEU A 298 28.30 -10.05 1.84
N VAL A 299 28.84 -8.86 2.06
CA VAL A 299 30.01 -8.60 2.88
C VAL A 299 29.59 -8.20 4.29
N ALA A 300 29.98 -9.01 5.27
CA ALA A 300 29.70 -8.71 6.67
C ALA A 300 30.66 -7.64 7.21
N SER A 301 30.12 -6.67 7.94
CA SER A 301 30.89 -5.68 8.70
C SER A 301 30.17 -5.33 10.00
N ASN A 302 30.92 -4.79 10.97
CA ASN A 302 30.35 -4.32 12.23
C ASN A 302 30.51 -2.80 12.31
N ALA A 303 29.41 -2.10 12.57
CA ALA A 303 29.43 -0.66 12.85
C ALA A 303 29.78 -0.47 14.33
N GLY A 304 29.95 -0.47 15.23
CA GLY A 304 30.27 -0.32 16.66
C GLY A 304 29.13 -0.81 17.56
N PRO A 305 29.45 -0.97 18.83
CA PRO A 305 28.44 -1.41 19.80
C PRO A 305 27.51 -0.26 20.18
N ILE A 306 26.23 -0.60 20.40
CA ILE A 306 25.24 0.30 21.00
C ILE A 306 25.53 0.39 22.50
N THR A 307 26.19 1.46 22.93
CA THR A 307 26.68 1.61 24.31
C THR A 307 25.67 2.23 25.28
N ASN A 308 24.48 2.62 24.81
CA ASN A 308 23.44 3.16 25.66
C ASN A 308 22.84 2.07 26.58
N ALA A 309 23.10 2.17 27.86
CA ALA A 309 22.62 1.20 28.85
C ALA A 309 21.09 1.12 29.00
N SER A 310 20.34 2.05 28.38
CA SER A 310 18.87 2.00 28.31
C SER A 310 18.36 1.24 27.08
N LEU A 311 19.25 0.74 26.23
CA LEU A 311 18.96 -0.14 25.09
C LEU A 311 19.54 -1.51 25.42
N ASP A 312 18.83 -2.26 26.24
CA ASP A 312 19.22 -3.55 26.78
C ASP A 312 18.35 -4.74 26.29
N GLU A 313 17.21 -4.42 25.66
CA GLU A 313 16.27 -5.38 25.10
C GLU A 313 15.77 -4.90 23.72
N ILE A 314 16.72 -4.63 22.80
CA ILE A 314 16.35 -4.13 21.46
C ILE A 314 15.58 -5.19 20.71
N SER A 315 14.31 -4.89 20.37
CA SER A 315 13.42 -5.74 19.59
C SER A 315 13.25 -5.25 18.15
N GLY A 316 13.18 -3.94 17.91
CA GLY A 316 13.01 -3.37 16.56
C GLY A 316 14.12 -2.42 16.14
N ILE A 317 14.46 -2.42 14.85
CA ILE A 317 15.36 -1.47 14.19
C ILE A 317 14.79 -1.05 12.83
N GLU A 318 14.94 0.22 12.46
CA GLU A 318 14.46 0.72 11.17
C GLU A 318 15.33 1.86 10.65
N SER A 319 15.55 1.92 9.33
CA SER A 319 16.30 2.97 8.66
C SER A 319 15.52 4.28 8.58
N GLY A 320 16.15 5.41 8.96
CA GLY A 320 15.52 6.72 8.81
C GLY A 320 15.39 7.16 7.34
N VAL A 321 14.21 7.64 6.96
CA VAL A 321 13.95 8.23 5.63
C VAL A 321 14.24 9.71 5.63
N ALA A 322 13.73 10.46 6.61
CA ALA A 322 14.07 11.87 6.79
C ALA A 322 15.48 12.07 7.37
N ASN A 323 16.11 11.01 7.87
CA ASN A 323 17.41 11.01 8.54
C ASN A 323 18.27 9.84 8.01
N PRO A 324 18.88 9.92 6.82
CA PRO A 324 19.45 8.76 6.10
C PRO A 324 20.70 8.13 6.73
N ASN A 325 21.26 8.69 7.80
CA ASN A 325 22.41 8.12 8.52
C ASN A 325 22.03 7.65 9.94
N ILE A 326 20.77 7.37 10.17
CA ILE A 326 20.21 7.03 11.48
C ILE A 326 19.43 5.74 11.38
N TYR A 327 19.57 4.90 12.42
CA TYR A 327 18.60 3.86 12.72
C TYR A 327 17.72 4.30 13.90
N TRP A 328 16.45 4.02 13.77
CA TRP A 328 15.46 4.08 14.85
C TRP A 328 15.41 2.73 15.53
N VAL A 329 15.55 2.71 16.85
CA VAL A 329 15.47 1.47 17.64
C VAL A 329 14.58 1.67 18.87
N HIS A 330 14.02 0.59 19.37
CA HIS A 330 13.28 0.56 20.64
C HIS A 330 13.56 -0.73 21.39
N ASN A 331 13.24 -0.72 22.68
CA ASN A 331 13.25 -1.96 23.48
C ASN A 331 11.89 -2.68 23.37
N ASP A 332 11.91 -3.94 23.73
CA ASP A 332 10.75 -4.80 23.97
C ASP A 332 9.91 -4.34 25.19
N SER A 333 9.10 -5.23 25.72
CA SER A 333 8.26 -5.06 26.89
C SER A 333 9.06 -4.61 28.13
N GLY A 334 8.43 -3.83 29.01
CA GLY A 334 9.06 -3.34 30.25
C GLY A 334 9.69 -1.97 30.18
N ASP A 335 9.92 -1.40 29.00
CA ASP A 335 10.34 -0.01 28.83
C ASP A 335 9.13 0.94 28.78
N THR A 336 9.41 2.23 28.70
CA THR A 336 8.41 3.27 28.42
C THR A 336 8.26 3.45 26.92
N ALA A 337 7.11 4.02 26.49
CA ALA A 337 6.83 4.26 25.06
C ALA A 337 7.79 5.31 24.47
N ARG A 338 8.97 4.87 24.05
CA ARG A 338 10.05 5.71 23.50
C ARG A 338 10.82 4.99 22.40
N VAL A 339 11.37 5.77 21.50
CA VAL A 339 12.31 5.33 20.47
C VAL A 339 13.62 6.09 20.59
N PHE A 340 14.68 5.49 20.10
CA PHE A 340 16.02 6.08 20.11
C PHE A 340 16.50 6.24 18.68
N ALA A 341 17.09 7.40 18.39
CA ALA A 341 17.86 7.61 17.17
C ALA A 341 19.33 7.26 17.45
N ILE A 342 19.89 6.33 16.70
CA ILE A 342 21.30 5.94 16.78
C ILE A 342 22.01 6.23 15.47
N ASP A 343 23.28 6.58 15.54
CA ASP A 343 24.14 6.78 14.36
C ASP A 343 24.44 5.43 13.70
N ALA A 344 24.15 5.32 12.42
CA ALA A 344 24.25 4.06 11.67
C ALA A 344 25.69 3.50 11.58
N LYS A 345 26.71 4.36 11.75
CA LYS A 345 28.12 3.96 11.63
C LYS A 345 28.78 3.60 12.95
N SER A 346 28.28 4.16 14.04
CA SER A 346 28.95 4.01 15.35
C SER A 346 28.07 3.40 16.43
N GLY A 347 26.78 3.25 16.22
CA GLY A 347 25.83 2.83 17.25
C GLY A 347 25.58 3.86 18.36
N ALA A 348 26.15 5.07 18.25
CA ALA A 348 26.02 6.10 19.25
C ALA A 348 24.60 6.67 19.29
N THR A 349 24.02 6.83 20.47
CA THR A 349 22.70 7.46 20.64
C THR A 349 22.79 8.96 20.34
N LEU A 350 21.93 9.43 19.42
CA LEU A 350 21.78 10.82 19.02
C LEU A 350 20.54 11.48 19.64
N GLY A 351 19.55 10.68 20.01
CA GLY A 351 18.34 11.20 20.64
C GLY A 351 17.45 10.12 21.24
N THR A 352 16.62 10.55 22.19
CA THR A 352 15.57 9.75 22.82
C THR A 352 14.24 10.49 22.67
N TYR A 353 13.24 9.81 22.13
CA TYR A 353 11.96 10.39 21.75
C TYR A 353 10.82 9.62 22.42
N THR A 354 10.15 10.24 23.38
CA THR A 354 8.99 9.64 24.08
C THR A 354 7.71 9.92 23.28
N LEU A 355 6.89 8.92 23.07
CA LEU A 355 5.62 9.04 22.35
C LEU A 355 4.49 9.39 23.33
N SER A 356 3.97 10.62 23.24
CA SER A 356 2.91 11.11 24.13
C SER A 356 1.61 10.33 23.93
N GLY A 357 1.13 9.71 24.99
CA GLY A 357 -0.14 8.96 25.00
C GLY A 357 -0.03 7.52 24.51
N ALA A 358 1.12 7.08 23.99
CA ALA A 358 1.38 5.69 23.69
C ALA A 358 1.64 4.86 24.95
N LYS A 359 1.41 3.55 24.85
CA LYS A 359 1.74 2.57 25.88
C LYS A 359 2.75 1.58 25.29
N ALA A 360 3.72 1.16 26.07
CA ALA A 360 4.60 0.06 25.71
C ALA A 360 4.16 -1.15 26.55
N SER A 361 3.26 -1.96 26.00
CA SER A 361 2.78 -3.17 26.67
C SER A 361 3.63 -4.37 26.26
N ASP A 362 3.85 -4.50 24.96
CA ASP A 362 4.63 -5.58 24.34
C ASP A 362 5.04 -5.10 22.93
N TRP A 363 6.04 -4.18 22.89
CA TRP A 363 6.54 -3.62 21.64
C TRP A 363 7.54 -4.58 21.01
N GLU A 364 7.30 -4.93 19.75
CA GLU A 364 8.05 -5.98 19.09
C GLU A 364 8.87 -5.47 17.89
N ASP A 365 8.28 -4.65 17.03
CA ASP A 365 8.95 -4.20 15.81
C ASP A 365 8.62 -2.76 15.46
N ILE A 366 9.46 -2.15 14.64
CA ILE A 366 9.32 -0.79 14.13
C ILE A 366 9.43 -0.79 12.61
N ALA A 367 8.58 -0.06 11.95
CA ALA A 367 8.63 0.14 10.51
C ALA A 367 8.51 1.62 10.15
N ILE A 368 8.91 1.99 8.93
CA ILE A 368 8.77 3.33 8.39
C ILE A 368 7.94 3.30 7.11
N GLY A 369 7.13 4.33 6.89
CA GLY A 369 6.32 4.39 5.68
C GLY A 369 5.53 5.68 5.55
N PRO A 370 4.71 5.81 4.50
CA PRO A 370 3.85 6.97 4.30
C PRO A 370 2.74 7.00 5.35
N GLY A 371 2.26 8.19 5.66
CA GLY A 371 1.17 8.42 6.62
C GLY A 371 0.10 9.35 6.07
N PRO A 372 -0.71 9.99 6.96
CA PRO A 372 -1.80 10.85 6.55
C PRO A 372 -1.39 12.06 5.71
N VAL A 373 -0.17 12.56 5.91
CA VAL A 373 0.35 13.71 5.16
C VAL A 373 1.23 13.21 4.01
N PRO A 374 0.82 13.42 2.75
CA PRO A 374 1.60 12.99 1.60
C PRO A 374 3.02 13.57 1.60
N GLY A 375 4.01 12.75 1.28
CA GLY A 375 5.43 13.15 1.22
C GLY A 375 6.12 13.24 2.59
N GLN A 376 5.44 12.90 3.67
CA GLN A 376 6.02 12.81 5.01
C GLN A 376 6.17 11.34 5.42
N SER A 377 7.35 10.97 5.91
CA SER A 377 7.62 9.66 6.52
C SER A 377 7.08 9.61 7.95
N TYR A 378 6.63 8.43 8.34
CA TYR A 378 6.09 8.15 9.68
C TYR A 378 6.74 6.89 10.24
N LEU A 379 7.03 6.92 11.53
CA LEU A 379 7.39 5.75 12.31
C LEU A 379 6.13 5.00 12.73
N TYR A 380 6.16 3.69 12.66
CA TYR A 380 5.11 2.76 13.07
C TYR A 380 5.70 1.83 14.13
N LEU A 381 5.21 1.88 15.37
CA LEU A 381 5.69 1.10 16.50
C LEU A 381 4.65 0.03 16.81
N GLY A 382 5.02 -1.22 16.70
CA GLY A 382 4.14 -2.37 16.87
C GLY A 382 4.03 -2.83 18.32
N ASP A 383 2.98 -2.44 19.05
CA ASP A 383 2.56 -3.04 20.33
C ASP A 383 1.70 -4.28 20.01
N ILE A 384 2.37 -5.32 19.46
CA ILE A 384 1.76 -6.46 18.78
C ILE A 384 2.04 -7.80 19.44
N GLY A 385 2.95 -7.86 20.42
CA GLY A 385 3.25 -9.05 21.18
C GLY A 385 2.09 -9.49 22.07
N ASP A 386 1.95 -10.79 22.26
CA ASP A 386 0.97 -11.43 23.16
C ASP A 386 1.38 -12.87 23.49
N ASN A 387 2.49 -13.01 24.20
CA ASN A 387 3.01 -14.32 24.62
C ASN A 387 1.96 -15.17 25.38
N GLY A 388 0.98 -14.52 26.00
CA GLY A 388 -0.11 -15.17 26.75
C GLY A 388 -1.36 -15.47 25.90
N LEU A 389 -1.41 -15.08 24.64
CA LEU A 389 -2.57 -15.20 23.73
C LEU A 389 -3.87 -14.71 24.40
N SER A 390 -3.83 -13.55 25.03
CA SER A 390 -4.90 -13.02 25.86
C SER A 390 -5.44 -11.68 25.40
N ARG A 391 -4.75 -10.99 24.49
CA ARG A 391 -5.11 -9.67 24.00
C ARG A 391 -6.23 -9.78 22.97
N SER A 392 -7.35 -9.11 23.21
CA SER A 392 -8.46 -9.02 22.26
C SER A 392 -8.21 -8.01 21.13
N ALA A 393 -7.21 -7.15 21.28
CA ALA A 393 -6.75 -6.19 20.30
C ALA A 393 -5.29 -5.82 20.58
N ILE A 394 -4.56 -5.51 19.53
CA ILE A 394 -3.20 -4.98 19.51
C ILE A 394 -3.22 -3.53 19.05
N ALA A 395 -2.09 -2.82 19.13
CA ALA A 395 -2.00 -1.44 18.69
C ALA A 395 -0.73 -1.23 17.85
N VAL A 396 -0.83 -0.36 16.85
CA VAL A 396 0.34 0.22 16.18
C VAL A 396 0.30 1.72 16.41
N TYR A 397 1.37 2.29 16.93
CA TYR A 397 1.49 3.73 17.14
C TYR A 397 2.17 4.35 15.93
N ARG A 398 1.54 5.37 15.34
CA ARG A 398 2.08 6.06 14.18
C ARG A 398 2.35 7.52 14.53
N VAL A 399 3.56 8.00 14.22
CA VAL A 399 3.96 9.38 14.48
C VAL A 399 4.84 9.88 13.33
N PRO A 400 4.76 11.18 12.92
CA PRO A 400 5.69 11.72 11.94
C PRO A 400 7.13 11.46 12.35
N GLU A 401 7.97 10.99 11.42
CA GLU A 401 9.40 10.83 11.67
C GLU A 401 10.01 12.20 12.05
N PRO A 402 10.59 12.36 13.25
CA PRO A 402 11.17 13.63 13.65
C PRO A 402 12.54 13.83 12.99
N ILE A 403 12.90 15.08 12.72
CA ILE A 403 14.28 15.42 12.32
C ILE A 403 15.18 15.35 13.54
N VAL A 404 16.25 14.55 13.45
CA VAL A 404 17.23 14.37 14.52
C VAL A 404 18.25 15.51 14.47
N THR A 405 18.30 16.28 15.54
CA THR A 405 19.26 17.42 15.68
C THR A 405 20.34 17.15 16.71
N GLY A 406 20.25 16.04 17.44
CA GLY A 406 21.23 15.63 18.43
C GLY A 406 22.49 15.05 17.80
N THR A 407 23.54 14.99 18.60
CA THR A 407 24.84 14.40 18.25
C THR A 407 25.26 13.41 19.33
N ALA A 408 26.21 12.54 19.05
CA ALA A 408 26.75 11.60 20.04
C ALA A 408 27.27 12.29 21.32
N ALA A 409 27.81 13.52 21.18
CA ALA A 409 28.30 14.30 22.33
C ALA A 409 27.18 15.03 23.08
N ASN A 410 26.06 15.34 22.40
CA ASN A 410 24.91 16.06 22.96
C ASN A 410 23.62 15.44 22.39
N PRO A 411 23.21 14.25 22.86
CA PRO A 411 21.97 13.63 22.43
C PRO A 411 20.75 14.44 22.90
N VAL A 412 19.74 14.54 22.07
CA VAL A 412 18.50 15.24 22.41
C VAL A 412 17.54 14.31 23.17
N THR A 413 16.72 14.89 24.05
CA THR A 413 15.58 14.19 24.64
C THR A 413 14.33 15.04 24.42
N THR A 414 13.30 14.45 23.79
CA THR A 414 12.08 15.20 23.48
C THR A 414 10.85 14.30 23.53
N THR A 415 9.68 14.92 23.58
CA THR A 415 8.40 14.21 23.54
C THR A 415 7.70 14.50 22.22
N LEU A 416 7.39 13.45 21.50
CA LEU A 416 6.61 13.51 20.26
C LEU A 416 5.12 13.59 20.60
N THR A 417 4.43 14.54 19.99
CA THR A 417 2.97 14.73 20.11
C THR A 417 2.29 14.40 18.77
N GLY A 418 0.97 14.26 18.79
CA GLY A 418 0.24 13.89 17.57
C GLY A 418 0.43 12.41 17.21
N VAL A 419 0.64 11.56 18.21
CA VAL A 419 0.73 10.11 18.03
C VAL A 419 -0.65 9.53 17.73
N ASP A 420 -0.82 8.90 16.58
CA ASP A 420 -1.99 8.10 16.24
C ASP A 420 -1.92 6.74 16.92
N THR A 421 -3.05 6.28 17.46
CA THR A 421 -3.20 4.90 17.95
C THR A 421 -4.09 4.14 16.98
N LEU A 422 -3.50 3.19 16.25
CA LEU A 422 -4.17 2.31 15.30
C LEU A 422 -4.50 0.99 16.02
N ASN A 423 -5.75 0.83 16.46
CA ASN A 423 -6.17 -0.40 17.13
C ASN A 423 -6.51 -1.45 16.10
N LEU A 424 -5.94 -2.64 16.25
CA LEU A 424 -6.10 -3.76 15.33
C LEU A 424 -6.56 -5.01 16.08
N LYS A 425 -7.27 -5.90 15.41
CA LYS A 425 -7.60 -7.21 15.96
C LYS A 425 -7.48 -8.27 14.87
N TYR A 426 -7.03 -9.44 15.25
CA TYR A 426 -7.00 -10.60 14.36
C TYR A 426 -8.42 -11.13 14.10
N PRO A 427 -8.68 -11.71 12.91
CA PRO A 427 -10.01 -12.22 12.55
C PRO A 427 -10.39 -13.50 13.30
N ASP A 428 -9.43 -14.26 13.76
CA ASP A 428 -9.52 -15.64 14.23
C ASP A 428 -9.10 -15.85 15.71
N GLY A 429 -8.76 -14.77 16.42
CA GLY A 429 -8.41 -14.80 17.84
C GLY A 429 -7.07 -14.14 18.13
N PRO A 430 -6.57 -14.21 19.38
CA PRO A 430 -5.28 -13.64 19.74
C PRO A 430 -4.11 -14.38 19.08
N HIS A 431 -3.11 -13.61 18.63
CA HIS A 431 -1.84 -14.10 18.10
C HIS A 431 -0.69 -13.36 18.77
N ASN A 432 0.43 -14.06 18.97
CA ASN A 432 1.71 -13.44 19.29
C ASN A 432 2.40 -13.08 17.98
N ALA A 433 2.74 -11.84 17.77
CA ALA A 433 3.41 -11.39 16.56
C ALA A 433 4.61 -10.50 16.92
N GLU A 434 5.69 -10.65 16.19
CA GLU A 434 6.95 -9.94 16.43
C GLU A 434 7.54 -9.32 15.15
N ALA A 435 6.77 -9.23 14.07
CA ALA A 435 7.24 -8.57 12.86
C ALA A 435 6.15 -7.67 12.25
N LEU A 436 6.56 -6.46 11.91
CA LEU A 436 5.73 -5.40 11.33
C LEU A 436 6.38 -4.86 10.06
N MET A 437 5.69 -4.89 8.94
CA MET A 437 6.11 -4.27 7.69
C MET A 437 5.14 -3.16 7.30
N VAL A 438 5.66 -2.08 6.73
CA VAL A 438 4.85 -1.04 6.08
C VAL A 438 5.35 -0.83 4.66
N ASP A 439 4.49 -1.06 3.68
CA ASP A 439 4.81 -0.81 2.27
C ASP A 439 5.13 0.68 2.06
N PRO A 440 6.34 1.06 1.68
CA PRO A 440 6.73 2.46 1.51
C PRO A 440 5.98 3.18 0.38
N ARG A 441 5.33 2.44 -0.51
CA ARG A 441 4.58 2.98 -1.66
C ARG A 441 3.10 3.18 -1.36
N THR A 442 2.49 2.28 -0.58
CA THR A 442 1.04 2.25 -0.36
C THR A 442 0.62 2.55 1.07
N GLY A 443 1.55 2.45 2.03
CA GLY A 443 1.25 2.54 3.46
C GLY A 443 0.47 1.33 4.01
N ARG A 444 0.40 0.23 3.27
CA ARG A 444 -0.21 -1.01 3.73
C ARG A 444 0.67 -1.68 4.76
N MET A 445 0.09 -2.03 5.90
CA MET A 445 0.79 -2.76 6.96
C MET A 445 0.56 -4.26 6.84
N LEU A 446 1.62 -5.03 7.12
CA LEU A 446 1.58 -6.46 7.38
C LEU A 446 2.10 -6.73 8.78
N ILE A 447 1.49 -7.72 9.43
CA ILE A 447 1.92 -8.27 10.71
C ILE A 447 2.13 -9.77 10.50
N ILE A 448 3.27 -10.29 10.95
CA ILE A 448 3.60 -11.72 10.83
C ILE A 448 3.66 -12.30 12.24
N ASP A 449 2.93 -13.40 12.47
CA ASP A 449 2.91 -14.03 13.79
C ASP A 449 4.20 -14.82 14.06
N LYS A 450 4.52 -14.97 15.35
CA LYS A 450 5.59 -15.82 15.87
C LYS A 450 5.00 -17.14 16.33
N THR A 451 5.16 -18.18 15.54
CA THR A 451 4.65 -19.50 15.87
C THR A 451 5.76 -20.50 16.10
N SER A 452 5.57 -21.42 17.05
CA SER A 452 6.52 -22.51 17.32
C SER A 452 6.29 -23.75 16.43
N SER A 453 5.20 -23.76 15.67
CA SER A 453 4.83 -24.88 14.80
C SER A 453 4.01 -24.42 13.61
N GLY A 454 4.25 -24.99 12.45
CA GLY A 454 3.61 -24.58 11.22
C GLY A 454 4.27 -23.35 10.59
N ASN A 455 3.69 -22.84 9.51
CA ASN A 455 4.17 -21.61 8.87
C ASN A 455 3.55 -20.39 9.56
N PRO A 456 4.32 -19.32 9.81
CA PRO A 456 3.81 -18.08 10.38
C PRO A 456 2.67 -17.51 9.52
N ALA A 457 1.58 -17.07 10.16
CA ALA A 457 0.48 -16.42 9.49
C ALA A 457 0.82 -14.96 9.17
N ILE A 458 0.28 -14.46 8.07
CA ILE A 458 0.47 -13.08 7.61
C ILE A 458 -0.88 -12.38 7.65
N TYR A 459 -0.94 -11.28 8.39
CA TYR A 459 -2.14 -10.46 8.53
C TYR A 459 -1.91 -9.09 7.89
N SER A 460 -2.86 -8.64 7.07
CA SER A 460 -2.82 -7.35 6.41
C SER A 460 -3.82 -6.37 7.01
N ALA A 461 -3.38 -5.14 7.24
CA ALA A 461 -4.27 -4.03 7.54
C ALA A 461 -4.61 -3.25 6.27
N PRO A 462 -5.84 -2.71 6.12
CA PRO A 462 -6.16 -1.82 5.01
C PRO A 462 -5.36 -0.51 5.09
N THR A 463 -5.19 0.17 3.97
CA THR A 463 -4.59 1.51 3.94
C THR A 463 -5.53 2.58 4.50
N GLY A 464 -4.99 3.73 4.89
CA GLY A 464 -5.81 4.87 5.35
C GLY A 464 -6.46 4.70 6.72
N LEU A 465 -5.85 3.93 7.61
CA LEU A 465 -6.33 3.73 8.97
C LEU A 465 -6.43 5.04 9.75
N ALA A 466 -7.57 5.23 10.43
CA ALA A 466 -7.81 6.37 11.30
C ALA A 466 -7.53 6.03 12.77
N SER A 467 -6.94 6.98 13.49
CA SER A 467 -6.70 6.87 14.93
C SER A 467 -7.99 6.65 15.71
N GLY A 468 -7.95 5.79 16.73
CA GLY A 468 -9.04 5.59 17.70
C GLY A 468 -10.13 4.60 17.27
N SER A 469 -10.14 4.10 16.03
CA SER A 469 -11.05 3.03 15.60
C SER A 469 -10.34 1.67 15.63
N THR A 470 -11.06 0.59 15.95
CA THR A 470 -10.52 -0.78 15.87
C THR A 470 -10.82 -1.37 14.50
N THR A 471 -9.79 -1.79 13.80
CA THR A 471 -9.87 -2.44 12.48
C THR A 471 -9.57 -3.92 12.61
N THR A 472 -10.37 -4.77 11.95
CA THR A 472 -10.06 -6.20 11.85
C THR A 472 -9.06 -6.41 10.72
N LEU A 473 -7.96 -7.09 11.04
CA LEU A 473 -6.96 -7.52 10.06
C LEU A 473 -7.54 -8.58 9.11
N GLN A 474 -6.97 -8.70 7.95
CA GLN A 474 -7.26 -9.75 6.98
C GLN A 474 -6.14 -10.79 7.02
N ASP A 475 -6.47 -12.05 7.22
CA ASP A 475 -5.55 -13.15 6.95
C ASP A 475 -5.29 -13.22 5.43
N VAL A 476 -4.03 -13.09 5.03
CA VAL A 476 -3.62 -13.09 3.61
C VAL A 476 -2.75 -14.28 3.25
N GLY A 477 -2.58 -15.24 4.18
CA GLY A 477 -1.85 -16.48 3.97
C GLY A 477 -0.72 -16.69 4.97
N THR A 478 0.24 -17.51 4.60
CA THR A 478 1.36 -17.89 5.48
C THR A 478 2.71 -17.63 4.82
N LEU A 479 3.71 -17.35 5.64
CA LEU A 479 5.09 -17.15 5.21
C LEU A 479 5.70 -18.48 4.74
N ALA A 480 6.22 -18.52 3.51
CA ALA A 480 6.85 -19.72 2.95
C ALA A 480 8.33 -19.78 3.35
N LEU A 481 8.62 -20.41 4.48
CA LEU A 481 9.99 -20.66 4.94
C LEU A 481 10.49 -22.06 4.54
N PRO A 482 11.81 -22.23 4.26
CA PRO A 482 12.41 -23.53 4.03
C PRO A 482 12.23 -24.47 5.24
N SER A 483 12.06 -25.76 5.02
CA SER A 483 11.93 -26.74 6.09
C SER A 483 13.18 -26.75 6.99
N GLY A 484 13.00 -26.71 8.31
CA GLY A 484 14.09 -26.69 9.29
C GLY A 484 14.62 -25.31 9.66
N SER A 485 14.04 -24.23 9.13
CA SER A 485 14.49 -22.85 9.37
C SER A 485 14.12 -22.29 10.75
N GLY A 486 13.28 -22.97 11.51
CA GLY A 486 12.61 -22.35 12.65
C GLY A 486 11.51 -21.37 12.19
N TYR A 487 10.42 -21.31 12.94
CA TYR A 487 9.25 -20.49 12.57
C TYR A 487 9.07 -19.28 13.49
N LEU A 488 10.03 -19.07 14.40
CA LEU A 488 10.01 -17.97 15.35
C LEU A 488 10.51 -16.69 14.65
N VAL A 489 9.62 -16.04 13.91
CA VAL A 489 9.89 -14.75 13.29
C VAL A 489 10.05 -13.70 14.38
N THR A 490 11.08 -12.87 14.28
CA THR A 490 11.44 -11.84 15.27
C THR A 490 11.48 -10.42 14.68
N GLY A 491 11.52 -10.26 13.37
CA GLY A 491 11.51 -8.94 12.74
C GLY A 491 11.39 -9.05 11.23
N ALA A 492 10.98 -7.97 10.59
CA ALA A 492 10.83 -7.92 9.14
C ALA A 492 10.84 -6.49 8.60
N ASP A 493 11.31 -6.31 7.39
CA ASP A 493 11.36 -5.00 6.76
C ASP A 493 11.13 -5.04 5.24
N VAL A 494 10.82 -3.87 4.67
CA VAL A 494 10.64 -3.62 3.24
C VAL A 494 11.67 -2.60 2.80
N SER A 495 12.45 -2.91 1.75
CA SER A 495 13.43 -1.94 1.24
C SER A 495 12.78 -0.58 0.91
N PRO A 496 13.52 0.54 1.02
CA PRO A 496 12.96 1.89 0.81
C PRO A 496 12.30 2.11 -0.55
N ASP A 497 12.72 1.37 -1.58
CA ASP A 497 12.12 1.40 -2.92
C ASP A 497 10.94 0.44 -3.09
N GLY A 498 10.66 -0.40 -2.08
CA GLY A 498 9.58 -1.38 -2.07
C GLY A 498 9.81 -2.61 -2.94
N THR A 499 11.05 -2.85 -3.40
CA THR A 499 11.38 -3.96 -4.32
C THR A 499 11.90 -5.21 -3.65
N GLN A 500 12.27 -5.13 -2.37
CA GLN A 500 12.82 -6.24 -1.60
C GLN A 500 12.12 -6.37 -0.25
N LEU A 501 12.07 -7.59 0.26
CA LEU A 501 11.57 -7.90 1.59
C LEU A 501 12.62 -8.69 2.35
N VAL A 502 12.73 -8.46 3.65
CA VAL A 502 13.55 -9.26 4.55
C VAL A 502 12.73 -9.70 5.75
N VAL A 503 12.92 -10.94 6.17
CA VAL A 503 12.33 -11.48 7.40
C VAL A 503 13.42 -12.19 8.17
N ARG A 504 13.44 -11.96 9.47
CA ARG A 504 14.34 -12.59 10.41
C ARG A 504 13.58 -13.59 11.29
N THR A 505 14.25 -14.70 11.59
CA THR A 505 13.96 -15.57 12.72
C THR A 505 15.14 -15.51 13.68
N TYR A 506 15.07 -16.13 14.87
CA TYR A 506 16.22 -16.14 15.79
C TYR A 506 17.54 -16.58 15.15
N GLY A 507 17.51 -17.51 14.23
CA GLY A 507 18.73 -18.10 13.67
C GLY A 507 18.97 -17.85 12.18
N HIS A 508 18.05 -17.21 11.48
CA HIS A 508 18.13 -17.10 10.02
C HIS A 508 17.56 -15.79 9.50
N VAL A 509 18.09 -15.34 8.37
CA VAL A 509 17.59 -14.23 7.58
C VAL A 509 17.14 -14.74 6.21
N TYR A 510 15.99 -14.27 5.76
CA TYR A 510 15.37 -14.62 4.48
C TYR A 510 15.01 -13.37 3.71
N LEU A 511 15.26 -13.39 2.41
CA LEU A 511 15.03 -12.26 1.51
C LEU A 511 14.20 -12.68 0.31
N TRP A 512 13.42 -11.73 -0.22
CA TRP A 512 12.62 -11.89 -1.44
C TRP A 512 12.75 -10.65 -2.33
N ASN A 513 12.87 -10.88 -3.64
CA ASN A 513 12.56 -9.82 -4.60
C ASN A 513 11.04 -9.68 -4.73
N ARG A 514 10.57 -8.48 -4.82
CA ARG A 514 9.16 -8.14 -4.97
C ARG A 514 8.94 -7.36 -6.25
N ASP A 515 7.92 -7.71 -7.01
CA ASP A 515 7.32 -6.82 -7.99
C ASP A 515 6.50 -5.74 -7.25
N PRO A 516 6.91 -4.47 -7.28
CA PRO A 516 6.24 -3.41 -6.53
C PRO A 516 4.82 -3.08 -7.04
N SER A 517 4.38 -3.65 -8.14
CA SER A 517 2.98 -3.60 -8.59
C SER A 517 2.08 -4.61 -7.89
N GLN A 518 2.66 -5.55 -7.14
CA GLN A 518 1.93 -6.58 -6.40
C GLN A 518 1.91 -6.28 -4.91
N ASP A 519 0.93 -6.83 -4.21
CA ASP A 519 0.87 -6.76 -2.76
C ASP A 519 2.07 -7.49 -2.11
N ILE A 520 2.56 -6.96 -0.98
CA ILE A 520 3.76 -7.48 -0.28
C ILE A 520 3.67 -8.99 -0.01
N TRP A 521 2.54 -9.48 0.49
CA TRP A 521 2.39 -10.89 0.85
C TRP A 521 2.50 -11.86 -0.32
N MET A 522 2.32 -11.40 -1.55
CA MET A 522 2.50 -12.26 -2.74
C MET A 522 3.96 -12.67 -2.93
N ALA A 523 4.90 -11.81 -2.57
CA ALA A 523 6.32 -12.16 -2.60
C ALA A 523 6.68 -13.12 -1.45
N LEU A 524 6.13 -12.92 -0.25
CA LEU A 524 6.37 -13.77 0.92
C LEU A 524 5.85 -15.22 0.74
N ALA A 525 4.93 -15.44 -0.19
CA ALA A 525 4.47 -16.78 -0.60
C ALA A 525 5.41 -17.48 -1.59
N GLN A 526 6.45 -16.79 -2.09
CA GLN A 526 7.45 -17.35 -3.01
C GLN A 526 8.64 -17.94 -2.23
N PRO A 527 9.45 -18.81 -2.85
CA PRO A 527 10.67 -19.30 -2.22
C PRO A 527 11.63 -18.17 -1.82
N ALA A 528 12.10 -18.22 -0.58
CA ALA A 528 13.03 -17.27 -0.01
C ALA A 528 14.48 -17.51 -0.47
N VAL A 529 15.28 -16.46 -0.51
CA VAL A 529 16.74 -16.51 -0.57
C VAL A 529 17.27 -16.41 0.87
N ALA A 530 18.12 -17.34 1.29
CA ALA A 530 18.76 -17.27 2.61
C ALA A 530 19.90 -16.25 2.60
N GLY A 531 19.84 -15.28 3.51
CA GLY A 531 20.91 -14.34 3.76
C GLY A 531 21.86 -14.80 4.84
N PRO A 532 23.09 -14.25 4.92
CA PRO A 532 23.99 -14.48 6.05
C PRO A 532 23.39 -13.96 7.36
N THR A 533 23.68 -14.69 8.44
CA THR A 533 23.21 -14.36 9.78
C THR A 533 24.42 -14.30 10.70
N PRO A 534 24.58 -13.28 11.55
CA PRO A 534 25.68 -13.26 12.51
C PRO A 534 25.43 -14.27 13.64
N ASP A 535 26.50 -14.59 14.38
CA ASP A 535 26.39 -15.39 15.62
C ASP A 535 25.88 -14.46 16.74
N GLU A 536 24.58 -14.37 16.87
CA GLU A 536 23.87 -13.59 17.89
C GLU A 536 23.15 -14.52 18.86
N SER A 537 23.23 -14.19 20.15
CA SER A 537 22.62 -15.03 21.19
C SER A 537 21.09 -15.02 21.13
N GLN A 538 20.51 -13.89 20.73
CA GLN A 538 19.09 -13.69 20.60
C GLN A 538 18.86 -12.60 19.52
N GLY A 539 18.80 -13.06 18.30
CA GLY A 539 18.67 -12.15 17.16
C GLY A 539 17.23 -11.71 16.97
N GLU A 540 16.93 -10.42 17.21
CA GLU A 540 15.59 -9.89 17.18
C GLU A 540 15.37 -8.95 15.99
N ALA A 541 16.12 -7.89 15.86
CA ALA A 541 15.82 -6.81 14.94
C ALA A 541 16.55 -6.90 13.61
N ILE A 542 15.90 -6.44 12.52
CA ILE A 542 16.47 -6.37 11.16
C ILE A 542 15.88 -5.20 10.40
N ALA A 543 16.70 -4.48 9.61
CA ALA A 543 16.26 -3.47 8.67
C ALA A 543 17.12 -3.45 7.41
N PHE A 544 16.56 -3.01 6.28
CA PHE A 544 17.36 -2.67 5.11
C PHE A 544 18.20 -1.41 5.37
N HIS A 545 19.34 -1.31 4.71
CA HIS A 545 20.05 -0.03 4.61
C HIS A 545 19.24 0.99 3.80
N PRO A 546 19.45 2.30 4.01
CA PRO A 546 18.69 3.35 3.31
C PRO A 546 18.78 3.30 1.79
N ASP A 547 19.81 2.67 1.25
CA ASP A 547 20.03 2.49 -0.20
C ASP A 547 19.47 1.15 -0.74
N GLY A 548 18.95 0.29 0.14
CA GLY A 548 18.41 -1.03 -0.23
C GLY A 548 19.46 -2.07 -0.64
N ASN A 549 20.76 -1.74 -0.54
CA ASN A 549 21.85 -2.60 -1.01
C ASN A 549 22.41 -3.56 0.06
N GLY A 550 21.73 -3.65 1.19
CA GLY A 550 22.14 -4.50 2.31
C GLY A 550 21.14 -4.41 3.44
N TYR A 551 21.47 -5.05 4.55
CA TYR A 551 20.67 -5.00 5.77
C TYR A 551 21.54 -5.00 7.02
N VAL A 552 20.97 -4.51 8.10
CA VAL A 552 21.55 -4.50 9.44
C VAL A 552 20.76 -5.40 10.35
N THR A 553 21.45 -6.07 11.27
CA THR A 553 20.83 -6.84 12.36
C THR A 553 21.41 -6.42 13.71
N VAL A 554 20.62 -6.61 14.74
CA VAL A 554 21.05 -6.45 16.13
C VAL A 554 20.38 -7.48 17.03
N SER A 555 21.10 -7.95 18.05
CA SER A 555 20.60 -8.85 19.07
C SER A 555 20.07 -8.07 20.27
N GLU A 556 19.17 -8.69 21.03
CA GLU A 556 18.93 -8.28 22.41
C GLU A 556 20.19 -8.30 23.26
N GLY A 557 20.17 -7.52 24.33
CA GLY A 557 21.23 -7.42 25.33
C GLY A 557 21.98 -6.09 25.26
N THR A 558 22.75 -5.84 26.29
CA THR A 558 23.56 -4.61 26.40
C THR A 558 24.82 -4.66 25.52
N ASN A 559 25.22 -3.51 24.98
CA ASN A 559 26.44 -3.37 24.16
C ASN A 559 26.49 -4.26 22.92
N GLN A 560 25.34 -4.54 22.32
CA GLN A 560 25.25 -5.32 21.09
C GLN A 560 25.82 -4.54 19.90
N ASN A 561 26.48 -5.25 18.98
CA ASN A 561 26.99 -4.67 17.75
C ASN A 561 25.86 -4.54 16.70
N LEU A 562 25.95 -3.51 15.88
CA LEU A 562 25.24 -3.46 14.61
C LEU A 562 26.01 -4.30 13.58
N HIS A 563 25.40 -5.39 13.14
CA HIS A 563 25.97 -6.26 12.12
C HIS A 563 25.40 -5.89 10.76
N ASN A 564 26.25 -5.32 9.90
CA ASN A 564 25.86 -4.95 8.54
C ASN A 564 26.23 -6.07 7.56
N PHE A 565 25.38 -6.25 6.56
CA PHE A 565 25.60 -7.13 5.43
C PHE A 565 25.34 -6.36 4.15
N ASP A 566 26.40 -5.90 3.51
CA ASP A 566 26.38 -5.04 2.34
C ASP A 566 26.57 -5.84 1.06
N ALA A 567 25.76 -5.54 0.04
CA ALA A 567 26.07 -5.99 -1.31
C ALA A 567 27.39 -5.35 -1.79
N PRO A 568 28.22 -6.04 -2.58
CA PRO A 568 29.47 -5.49 -3.07
C PRO A 568 29.23 -4.16 -3.77
N SER A 569 29.85 -3.10 -3.27
CA SER A 569 29.92 -1.84 -4.01
C SER A 569 30.83 -2.06 -5.21
N THR A 570 30.33 -1.86 -6.41
CA THR A 570 31.17 -1.77 -7.59
C THR A 570 32.05 -0.52 -7.45
N VAL A 571 33.35 -0.74 -7.28
CA VAL A 571 34.38 0.32 -7.29
C VAL A 571 34.59 0.82 -8.72
#